data_4b499a5264ad5a283217efd08a1d3e09
#
_entry.id   4b499a5264ad5a283217efd08a1d3e09
#
_cell.length_a   1.000
_cell.length_b   1.000
_cell.length_c   1.000
_cell.angle_alpha   90.00
_cell.angle_beta   90.00
_cell.angle_gamma   90.00
#
_symmetry.space_group_name_H-M   'P 1'
#
loop_
_entity.id
_entity.type
_entity.pdbx_description
1 polymer ?
#
loop_
_entity_poly.entity_id
_entity_poly.type
_entity_poly.pdbx_seq_one_letter_code
_entity_poly.pdbx_strand_id
1 'polypeptide(L)'
;AVFNKEKSSIVVEDDKFVRQKLTINSNVILGALGMVCLNIGSNISFGGITAGMATGGNYNVDQLTVISSLADMSSSFFGGAPVEAIISATANAPHAVWAGVAMMVIIGVILLTKLLPKTGKYVPASSIAGFLFVLGIFKTVVLDAPVAFDMNAAVGGTTMVVTAVTNPFLGTLTELMQKK
;
A
#
# COMPACT_ATOMS: atom_id res chain seq x y z
N ALA A 1 23.50 -8.61 25.58
CA ALA A 1 22.79 -8.41 24.32
C ALA A 1 23.24 -9.52 23.36
N VAL A 2 22.41 -10.55 23.22
CA VAL A 2 22.67 -11.67 22.31
C VAL A 2 22.13 -11.25 20.96
N PHE A 3 22.99 -10.77 20.07
CA PHE A 3 22.67 -10.65 18.66
C PHE A 3 22.66 -12.08 18.08
N ASN A 4 21.50 -12.69 18.09
CA ASN A 4 21.28 -13.92 17.38
C ASN A 4 21.29 -13.54 15.88
N LYS A 5 22.29 -14.05 15.19
CA LYS A 5 22.48 -13.84 13.76
C LYS A 5 21.53 -14.77 13.02
N GLU A 6 20.22 -14.48 13.09
CA GLU A 6 19.27 -15.09 12.17
C GLU A 6 19.62 -14.62 10.75
N LYS A 7 20.16 -15.51 9.98
CA LYS A 7 20.26 -15.37 8.54
C LYS A 7 18.82 -15.24 8.02
N SER A 8 18.35 -14.02 7.79
CA SER A 8 17.19 -13.81 6.94
C SER A 8 17.63 -14.22 5.54
N SER A 9 17.34 -15.45 5.17
CA SER A 9 17.46 -15.93 3.81
C SER A 9 16.35 -15.31 2.97
N ILE A 10 16.48 -14.03 2.64
CA ILE A 10 15.81 -13.50 1.46
C ILE A 10 16.57 -14.17 0.31
N VAL A 11 16.03 -15.26 -0.18
CA VAL A 11 16.49 -15.90 -1.40
C VAL A 11 16.16 -14.91 -2.52
N VAL A 12 17.13 -14.09 -2.88
CA VAL A 12 17.06 -13.31 -4.11
C VAL A 12 17.32 -14.31 -5.22
N GLU A 13 16.25 -14.90 -5.73
CA GLU A 13 16.29 -15.71 -6.94
C GLU A 13 16.79 -14.82 -8.09
N ASP A 14 17.64 -15.40 -8.96
CA ASP A 14 18.20 -14.69 -10.12
C ASP A 14 17.10 -14.03 -10.93
N ASP A 15 17.18 -12.70 -11.05
CA ASP A 15 16.24 -11.80 -11.75
C ASP A 15 16.15 -12.13 -13.25
N LYS A 16 15.55 -13.26 -13.58
CA LYS A 16 15.06 -13.49 -14.94
C LYS A 16 13.65 -12.96 -15.04
N PHE A 17 13.48 -12.04 -15.94
CA PHE A 17 12.21 -11.47 -16.31
C PHE A 17 11.28 -12.58 -16.80
N VAL A 18 10.37 -13.05 -15.94
CA VAL A 18 9.43 -14.13 -16.27
C VAL A 18 8.06 -13.52 -16.49
N ARG A 19 7.62 -13.55 -17.75
CA ARG A 19 6.25 -13.15 -18.09
C ARG A 19 5.26 -14.14 -17.47
N GLN A 20 4.38 -13.65 -16.62
CA GLN A 20 3.37 -14.46 -15.95
C GLN A 20 2.30 -14.91 -16.95
N LYS A 21 1.87 -16.18 -16.85
CA LYS A 21 0.72 -16.68 -17.60
C LYS A 21 -0.56 -16.11 -17.01
N LEU A 22 -1.38 -15.50 -17.85
CA LEU A 22 -2.71 -15.04 -17.45
C LEU A 22 -3.59 -16.26 -17.16
N THR A 23 -4.00 -16.42 -15.90
CA THR A 23 -4.98 -17.43 -15.47
C THR A 23 -6.19 -16.71 -14.91
N ILE A 24 -7.37 -17.04 -15.41
CA ILE A 24 -8.63 -16.45 -14.95
C ILE A 24 -9.43 -17.53 -14.24
N ASN A 25 -9.61 -17.38 -12.92
CA ASN A 25 -10.49 -18.21 -12.11
C ASN A 25 -11.21 -17.33 -11.06
N SER A 26 -12.21 -17.89 -10.37
CA SER A 26 -13.02 -17.15 -9.40
C SER A 26 -12.17 -16.50 -8.28
N ASN A 27 -11.12 -17.15 -7.85
CA ASN A 27 -10.24 -16.63 -6.82
C ASN A 27 -9.42 -15.43 -7.31
N VAL A 28 -8.98 -15.46 -8.57
CA VAL A 28 -8.27 -14.34 -9.21
C VAL A 28 -9.20 -13.14 -9.35
N ILE A 29 -10.46 -13.37 -9.79
CA ILE A 29 -11.45 -12.30 -9.92
C ILE A 29 -11.77 -11.68 -8.56
N LEU A 30 -12.02 -12.50 -7.54
CA LEU A 30 -12.33 -12.01 -6.20
C LEU A 30 -11.14 -11.26 -5.57
N GLY A 31 -9.92 -11.77 -5.77
CA GLY A 31 -8.70 -11.10 -5.36
C GLY A 31 -8.50 -9.76 -6.07
N ALA A 32 -8.72 -9.72 -7.37
CA ALA A 32 -8.63 -8.47 -8.16
C ALA A 32 -9.65 -7.43 -7.69
N LEU A 33 -10.91 -7.82 -7.44
CA LEU A 33 -11.93 -6.91 -6.89
C LEU A 33 -11.55 -6.41 -5.49
N GLY A 34 -10.99 -7.27 -4.65
CA GLY A 34 -10.47 -6.87 -3.34
C GLY A 34 -9.36 -5.82 -3.45
N MET A 35 -8.40 -6.02 -4.37
CA MET A 35 -7.33 -5.07 -4.63
C MET A 35 -7.83 -3.74 -5.20
N VAL A 36 -8.83 -3.76 -6.07
CA VAL A 36 -9.48 -2.53 -6.58
C VAL A 36 -10.07 -1.72 -5.42
N CYS A 37 -10.79 -2.35 -4.51
CA CYS A 37 -11.37 -1.66 -3.34
C CYS A 37 -10.29 -1.08 -2.43
N LEU A 38 -9.21 -1.82 -2.17
CA LEU A 38 -8.08 -1.36 -1.36
C LEU A 38 -7.36 -0.19 -2.04
N ASN A 39 -7.08 -0.29 -3.34
CA ASN A 39 -6.38 0.76 -4.09
C ASN A 39 -7.19 2.05 -4.14
N ILE A 40 -8.50 1.99 -4.43
CA ILE A 40 -9.38 3.16 -4.41
C ILE A 40 -9.44 3.75 -2.99
N GLY A 41 -9.61 2.92 -1.96
CA GLY A 41 -9.66 3.38 -0.57
C GLY A 41 -8.36 4.06 -0.13
N SER A 42 -7.20 3.47 -0.44
CA SER A 42 -5.90 4.05 -0.10
C SER A 42 -5.61 5.33 -0.88
N ASN A 43 -6.00 5.43 -2.15
CA ASN A 43 -5.84 6.65 -2.94
C ASN A 43 -6.72 7.80 -2.43
N ILE A 44 -7.97 7.52 -2.05
CA ILE A 44 -8.85 8.52 -1.46
C ILE A 44 -8.31 8.99 -0.11
N SER A 45 -7.94 8.05 0.77
CA SER A 45 -7.51 8.35 2.14
C SER A 45 -6.07 8.90 2.16
N PHE A 46 -5.09 8.04 1.89
CA PHE A 46 -3.67 8.39 2.07
C PHE A 46 -3.12 9.22 0.91
N GLY A 47 -3.51 8.87 -0.31
CA GLY A 47 -3.11 9.61 -1.51
C GLY A 47 -3.69 11.01 -1.51
N GLY A 48 -4.96 11.17 -1.15
CA GLY A 48 -5.63 12.45 -1.01
C GLY A 48 -4.99 13.33 0.07
N ILE A 49 -4.71 12.77 1.25
CA ILE A 49 -4.02 13.49 2.33
C ILE A 49 -2.63 13.94 1.87
N THR A 50 -1.84 13.05 1.29
CA THR A 50 -0.48 13.36 0.83
C THR A 50 -0.49 14.42 -0.26
N ALA A 51 -1.38 14.30 -1.25
CA ALA A 51 -1.53 15.27 -2.32
C ALA A 51 -2.01 16.63 -1.79
N GLY A 52 -2.98 16.62 -0.87
CA GLY A 52 -3.47 17.84 -0.22
C GLY A 52 -2.37 18.59 0.53
N MET A 53 -1.54 17.88 1.28
CA MET A 53 -0.39 18.46 1.98
C MET A 53 0.65 19.02 1.00
N ALA A 54 0.93 18.31 -0.10
CA ALA A 54 1.94 18.70 -1.08
C ALA A 54 1.52 19.88 -1.96
N THR A 55 0.22 20.03 -2.24
CA THR A 55 -0.33 21.01 -3.18
C THR A 55 -1.14 22.14 -2.52
N GLY A 56 -1.24 22.13 -1.20
CA GLY A 56 -2.09 23.08 -0.48
C GLY A 56 -3.59 22.87 -0.70
N GLY A 57 -4.02 21.65 -0.94
CA GLY A 57 -5.41 21.25 -1.12
C GLY A 57 -5.91 21.23 -2.56
N ASN A 58 -5.08 21.60 -3.53
CA ASN A 58 -5.45 21.62 -4.94
C ASN A 58 -5.02 20.31 -5.65
N TYR A 59 -5.80 19.26 -5.48
CA TYR A 59 -5.53 17.95 -6.08
C TYR A 59 -6.80 17.28 -6.60
N ASN A 60 -6.64 16.35 -7.54
CA ASN A 60 -7.73 15.57 -8.11
C ASN A 60 -7.50 14.08 -7.82
N VAL A 61 -8.41 13.50 -7.02
CA VAL A 61 -8.33 12.09 -6.59
C VAL A 61 -8.47 11.13 -7.77
N ASP A 62 -9.31 11.47 -8.75
CA ASP A 62 -9.51 10.62 -9.94
C ASP A 62 -8.23 10.52 -10.77
N GLN A 63 -7.55 11.64 -10.98
CA GLN A 63 -6.24 11.67 -11.65
C GLN A 63 -5.20 10.86 -10.90
N LEU A 64 -5.15 11.02 -9.57
CA LEU A 64 -4.23 10.25 -8.73
C LEU A 64 -4.49 8.75 -8.86
N THR A 65 -5.76 8.34 -8.78
CA THR A 65 -6.16 6.94 -8.88
C THR A 65 -5.85 6.35 -10.26
N VAL A 66 -6.08 7.08 -11.34
CA VAL A 66 -5.74 6.64 -12.70
C VAL A 66 -4.23 6.44 -12.85
N ILE A 67 -3.42 7.39 -12.39
CA ILE A 67 -1.95 7.31 -12.49
C ILE A 67 -1.42 6.14 -11.67
N SER A 68 -1.87 5.99 -10.41
CA SER A 68 -1.43 4.87 -9.56
C SER A 68 -1.85 3.52 -10.14
N SER A 69 -3.08 3.40 -10.64
CA SER A 69 -3.57 2.15 -11.25
C SER A 69 -2.80 1.78 -12.52
N LEU A 70 -2.40 2.76 -13.34
CA LEU A 70 -1.54 2.51 -14.50
C LEU A 70 -0.13 2.05 -14.08
N ALA A 71 0.41 2.62 -13.02
CA ALA A 71 1.70 2.19 -12.46
C ALA A 71 1.61 0.75 -11.92
N ASP A 72 0.55 0.43 -11.18
CA ASP A 72 0.30 -0.92 -10.64
C ASP A 72 0.10 -1.95 -11.74
N MET A 73 -0.66 -1.60 -12.79
CA MET A 73 -0.85 -2.45 -13.96
C MET A 73 0.49 -2.74 -14.65
N SER A 74 1.30 -1.71 -14.85
CA SER A 74 2.63 -1.85 -15.45
C SER A 74 3.53 -2.72 -14.58
N SER A 75 3.57 -2.48 -13.27
CA SER A 75 4.33 -3.29 -12.32
C SER A 75 3.91 -4.76 -12.35
N SER A 76 2.61 -5.02 -12.28
CA SER A 76 2.06 -6.39 -12.28
C SER A 76 2.32 -7.14 -13.58
N PHE A 77 2.29 -6.43 -14.73
CA PHE A 77 2.61 -7.02 -16.03
C PHE A 77 4.06 -7.53 -16.10
N PHE A 78 4.95 -6.89 -15.38
CA PHE A 78 6.35 -7.27 -15.26
C PHE A 78 6.67 -8.16 -14.05
N GLY A 79 5.64 -8.72 -13.40
CA GLY A 79 5.79 -9.64 -12.28
C GLY A 79 5.99 -8.96 -10.92
N GLY A 80 5.83 -7.63 -10.85
CA GLY A 80 5.81 -6.90 -9.60
C GLY A 80 4.46 -6.97 -8.89
N ALA A 81 4.42 -6.57 -7.63
CA ALA A 81 3.18 -6.42 -6.88
C ALA A 81 2.60 -5.01 -7.07
N PRO A 82 1.27 -4.84 -6.97
CA PRO A 82 0.66 -3.52 -6.87
C PRO A 82 1.11 -2.83 -5.59
N VAL A 83 1.23 -1.50 -5.64
CA VAL A 83 1.70 -0.66 -4.53
C VAL A 83 0.59 0.29 -4.12
N GLU A 84 0.21 0.25 -2.86
CA GLU A 84 -0.80 1.17 -2.32
C GLU A 84 -0.21 2.55 -2.02
N ALA A 85 -1.03 3.58 -2.16
CA ALA A 85 -0.67 4.93 -1.75
C ALA A 85 -0.50 5.00 -0.22
N ILE A 86 0.56 5.68 0.22
CA ILE A 86 0.86 5.90 1.62
C ILE A 86 1.05 7.40 1.90
N ILE A 87 0.92 7.79 3.16
CA ILE A 87 1.27 9.16 3.57
C ILE A 87 2.79 9.30 3.50
N SER A 88 3.26 10.16 2.61
CA SER A 88 4.70 10.39 2.41
C SER A 88 5.22 11.54 3.26
N ALA A 89 6.34 11.32 3.94
CA ALA A 89 7.04 12.36 4.68
C ALA A 89 7.49 13.53 3.78
N THR A 90 7.69 13.31 2.48
CA THR A 90 8.04 14.35 1.52
C THR A 90 6.96 15.39 1.33
N ALA A 91 5.70 15.08 1.68
CA ALA A 91 4.58 16.01 1.59
C ALA A 91 4.73 17.23 2.53
N ASN A 92 5.50 17.08 3.61
CA ASN A 92 5.80 18.16 4.56
C ASN A 92 7.06 18.97 4.22
N ALA A 93 7.76 18.63 3.13
CA ALA A 93 8.96 19.36 2.72
C ALA A 93 8.58 20.74 2.13
N PRO A 94 9.47 21.75 2.24
CA PRO A 94 9.23 23.10 1.67
C PRO A 94 8.90 23.08 0.17
N HIS A 95 9.44 22.10 -0.56
CA HIS A 95 9.17 21.84 -1.96
C HIS A 95 8.72 20.39 -2.14
N ALA A 96 7.53 20.07 -1.63
CA ALA A 96 7.00 18.70 -1.51
C ALA A 96 7.03 17.93 -2.83
N VAL A 97 6.64 18.55 -3.95
CA VAL A 97 6.62 17.91 -5.27
C VAL A 97 8.04 17.50 -5.69
N TRP A 98 9.00 18.42 -5.57
CA TRP A 98 10.40 18.13 -5.93
C TRP A 98 11.04 17.12 -4.97
N ALA A 99 10.70 17.16 -3.69
CA ALA A 99 11.15 16.17 -2.72
C ALA A 99 10.62 14.77 -3.08
N GLY A 100 9.37 14.67 -3.50
CA GLY A 100 8.78 13.42 -3.98
C GLY A 100 9.46 12.89 -5.24
N VAL A 101 9.68 13.77 -6.24
CA VAL A 101 10.40 13.41 -7.48
C VAL A 101 11.82 12.93 -7.16
N ALA A 102 12.55 13.67 -6.33
CA ALA A 102 13.92 13.31 -5.95
C ALA A 102 13.97 11.95 -5.24
N MET A 103 13.04 11.69 -4.33
CA MET A 103 12.91 10.38 -3.65
C MET A 103 12.72 9.26 -4.66
N MET A 104 11.81 9.41 -5.60
CA MET A 104 11.53 8.39 -6.61
C MET A 104 12.70 8.15 -7.56
N VAL A 105 13.42 9.21 -7.95
CA VAL A 105 14.64 9.09 -8.76
C VAL A 105 15.73 8.35 -8.00
N ILE A 106 15.96 8.67 -6.73
CA ILE A 106 16.95 7.97 -5.88
C ILE A 106 16.60 6.49 -5.76
N ILE A 107 15.34 6.17 -5.47
CA ILE A 107 14.88 4.77 -5.40
C ILE A 107 15.06 4.07 -6.74
N GLY A 108 14.70 4.73 -7.84
CA GLY A 108 14.88 4.20 -9.19
C GLY A 108 16.35 3.87 -9.49
N VAL A 109 17.28 4.76 -9.15
CA VAL A 109 18.73 4.53 -9.31
C VAL A 109 19.19 3.35 -8.45
N ILE A 110 18.74 3.24 -7.20
CA ILE A 110 19.07 2.14 -6.29
C ILE A 110 18.59 0.79 -6.87
N LEU A 111 17.40 0.76 -7.45
CA LEU A 111 16.83 -0.44 -8.06
C LEU A 111 17.59 -0.82 -9.34
N LEU A 112 17.81 0.13 -10.24
CA LEU A 112 18.54 -0.12 -11.51
C LEU A 112 19.98 -0.54 -11.29
N THR A 113 20.63 -0.04 -10.26
CA THR A 113 22.00 -0.43 -9.89
C THR A 113 22.09 -1.74 -9.10
N LYS A 114 20.94 -2.40 -8.87
CA LYS A 114 20.84 -3.65 -8.07
C LYS A 114 21.45 -3.51 -6.67
N LEU A 115 21.41 -2.31 -6.09
CA LEU A 115 21.89 -2.04 -4.74
C LEU A 115 20.92 -2.59 -3.68
N LEU A 116 19.63 -2.65 -3.98
CA LEU A 116 18.61 -3.08 -3.03
C LEU A 116 18.87 -4.51 -2.47
N PRO A 117 19.19 -5.53 -3.28
CA PRO A 117 19.53 -6.85 -2.76
C PRO A 117 20.80 -6.85 -1.90
N LYS A 118 21.74 -5.95 -2.18
CA LYS A 118 22.97 -5.81 -1.39
C LYS A 118 22.69 -5.14 -0.05
N THR A 119 21.91 -4.06 -0.03
CA THR A 119 21.53 -3.33 1.18
C THR A 119 20.53 -4.10 2.03
N GLY A 120 19.61 -4.85 1.41
CA GLY A 120 18.63 -5.68 2.11
C GLY A 120 19.25 -6.74 3.03
N LYS A 121 20.46 -7.17 2.75
CA LYS A 121 21.21 -8.09 3.63
C LYS A 121 21.57 -7.47 4.99
N TYR A 122 21.61 -6.15 5.08
CA TYR A 122 21.96 -5.42 6.30
C TYR A 122 20.72 -4.97 7.08
N VAL A 123 19.51 -5.08 6.48
CA VAL A 123 18.26 -4.73 7.14
C VAL A 123 17.69 -5.98 7.81
N PRO A 124 17.70 -6.07 9.14
CA PRO A 124 17.14 -7.24 9.82
C PRO A 124 15.61 -7.27 9.67
N ALA A 125 15.06 -8.46 9.40
CA ALA A 125 13.62 -8.66 9.27
C ALA A 125 12.83 -8.19 10.51
N SER A 126 13.43 -8.27 11.70
CA SER A 126 12.86 -7.77 12.94
C SER A 126 12.63 -6.26 12.96
N SER A 127 13.49 -5.47 12.29
CA SER A 127 13.30 -4.02 12.16
C SER A 127 12.10 -3.68 11.29
N ILE A 128 11.92 -4.42 10.18
CA ILE A 128 10.76 -4.26 9.30
C ILE A 128 9.49 -4.68 10.03
N ALA A 129 9.51 -5.82 10.72
CA ALA A 129 8.37 -6.30 11.50
C ALA A 129 7.98 -5.31 12.61
N GLY A 130 8.95 -4.74 13.32
CA GLY A 130 8.71 -3.72 14.34
C GLY A 130 8.07 -2.46 13.76
N PHE A 131 8.55 -1.98 12.63
CA PHE A 131 7.97 -0.83 11.93
C PHE A 131 6.52 -1.10 11.48
N LEU A 132 6.27 -2.26 10.86
CA LEU A 132 4.92 -2.66 10.43
C LEU A 132 3.97 -2.84 11.61
N PHE A 133 4.45 -3.37 12.73
CA PHE A 133 3.66 -3.48 13.96
C PHE A 133 3.24 -2.10 14.49
N VAL A 134 4.17 -1.15 14.54
CA VAL A 134 3.86 0.23 14.99
C VAL A 134 2.86 0.90 14.05
N LEU A 135 3.05 0.80 12.73
CA LEU A 135 2.11 1.34 11.75
C LEU A 135 0.73 0.66 11.84
N GLY A 136 0.67 -0.66 11.89
CA GLY A 136 -0.59 -1.40 11.94
C GLY A 136 -1.38 -1.12 13.21
N ILE A 137 -0.74 -1.15 14.36
CA ILE A 137 -1.44 -0.96 15.64
C ILE A 137 -1.68 0.51 15.95
N PHE A 138 -0.62 1.31 16.01
CA PHE A 138 -0.78 2.69 16.51
C PHE A 138 -1.41 3.61 15.48
N LYS A 139 -1.06 3.48 14.20
CA LYS A 139 -1.64 4.34 13.17
C LYS A 139 -3.03 3.84 12.76
N THR A 140 -3.15 2.59 12.33
CA THR A 140 -4.39 2.09 11.76
C THR A 140 -5.44 1.78 12.82
N VAL A 141 -5.09 1.01 13.86
CA VAL A 141 -6.07 0.57 14.86
C VAL A 141 -6.40 1.69 15.85
N VAL A 142 -5.40 2.38 16.39
CA VAL A 142 -5.63 3.37 17.44
C VAL A 142 -6.11 4.71 16.90
N LEU A 143 -5.61 5.17 15.75
CA LEU A 143 -5.91 6.49 15.22
C LEU A 143 -7.01 6.46 14.14
N ASP A 144 -6.97 5.53 13.21
CA ASP A 144 -7.87 5.53 12.05
C ASP A 144 -9.16 4.74 12.28
N ALA A 145 -9.11 3.60 13.00
CA ALA A 145 -10.30 2.80 13.24
C ALA A 145 -11.40 3.52 14.06
N PRO A 146 -11.12 4.32 15.10
CA PRO A 146 -12.15 5.04 15.82
C PRO A 146 -12.97 5.96 14.93
N VAL A 147 -12.38 6.60 13.93
CA VAL A 147 -13.08 7.48 12.99
C VAL A 147 -14.19 6.75 12.24
N ALA A 148 -13.97 5.48 11.86
CA ALA A 148 -15.00 4.66 11.22
C ALA A 148 -16.17 4.34 12.17
N PHE A 149 -15.90 4.16 13.46
CA PHE A 149 -16.93 3.92 14.48
C PHE A 149 -17.69 5.19 14.85
N ASP A 150 -17.04 6.35 14.87
CA ASP A 150 -17.68 7.65 15.14
C ASP A 150 -18.71 8.01 14.07
N MET A 151 -18.49 7.62 12.82
CA MET A 151 -19.45 7.85 11.73
C MET A 151 -20.68 6.95 11.85
N ASN A 152 -20.50 5.66 12.02
CA ASN A 152 -21.56 4.67 12.27
C ASN A 152 -20.95 3.35 12.77
N ALA A 153 -21.05 3.10 14.06
CA ALA A 153 -20.45 1.94 14.72
C ALA A 153 -20.95 0.60 14.16
N ALA A 154 -22.23 0.50 13.81
CA ALA A 154 -22.79 -0.73 13.27
C ALA A 154 -22.24 -1.03 11.86
N VAL A 155 -22.19 -0.02 10.99
CA VAL A 155 -21.66 -0.14 9.64
C VAL A 155 -20.16 -0.38 9.68
N GLY A 156 -19.41 0.42 10.43
CA GLY A 156 -17.95 0.25 10.57
C GLY A 156 -17.58 -1.13 11.14
N GLY A 157 -18.26 -1.57 12.19
CA GLY A 157 -18.01 -2.86 12.81
C GLY A 157 -18.32 -4.04 11.88
N THR A 158 -19.46 -4.04 11.20
CA THR A 158 -19.81 -5.12 10.25
C THR A 158 -18.86 -5.15 9.06
N THR A 159 -18.50 -4.00 8.50
CA THR A 159 -17.53 -3.91 7.40
C THR A 159 -16.17 -4.45 7.80
N MET A 160 -15.68 -4.12 9.00
CA MET A 160 -14.42 -4.65 9.52
C MET A 160 -14.45 -6.16 9.66
N VAL A 161 -15.50 -6.71 10.27
CA VAL A 161 -15.63 -8.17 10.48
C VAL A 161 -15.71 -8.90 9.15
N VAL A 162 -16.57 -8.43 8.22
CA VAL A 162 -16.70 -9.06 6.91
C VAL A 162 -15.38 -8.99 6.12
N THR A 163 -14.70 -7.85 6.15
CA THR A 163 -13.39 -7.70 5.50
C THR A 163 -12.37 -8.68 6.07
N ALA A 164 -12.30 -8.80 7.38
CA ALA A 164 -11.33 -9.67 8.06
C ALA A 164 -11.57 -11.16 7.80
N VAL A 165 -12.84 -11.57 7.72
CA VAL A 165 -13.22 -12.99 7.55
C VAL A 165 -13.26 -13.43 6.10
N THR A 166 -13.54 -12.50 5.19
CA THR A 166 -13.75 -12.82 3.78
C THR A 166 -12.78 -12.11 2.84
N ASN A 167 -13.10 -10.87 2.49
CA ASN A 167 -12.36 -10.09 1.49
C ASN A 167 -12.76 -8.61 1.59
N PRO A 168 -11.86 -7.64 1.35
CA PRO A 168 -12.16 -6.22 1.35
C PRO A 168 -13.31 -5.81 0.41
N PHE A 169 -13.46 -6.47 -0.73
CA PHE A 169 -14.58 -6.22 -1.65
C PHE A 169 -15.93 -6.53 -1.01
N LEU A 170 -16.07 -7.68 -0.35
CA LEU A 170 -17.32 -8.03 0.33
C LEU A 170 -17.58 -7.14 1.54
N GLY A 171 -16.56 -6.71 2.24
CA GLY A 171 -16.67 -5.70 3.30
C GLY A 171 -17.24 -4.39 2.78
N THR A 172 -16.69 -3.85 1.72
CA THR A 172 -17.18 -2.60 1.08
C THR A 172 -18.61 -2.77 0.56
N LEU A 173 -18.95 -3.93 0.00
CA LEU A 173 -20.30 -4.21 -0.48
C LEU A 173 -21.31 -4.19 0.67
N THR A 174 -20.97 -4.76 1.83
CA THR A 174 -21.85 -4.70 3.02
C THR A 174 -22.09 -3.28 3.50
N GLU A 175 -21.07 -2.42 3.46
CA GLU A 175 -21.23 -1.00 3.79
C GLU A 175 -22.24 -0.31 2.86
N LEU A 176 -22.12 -0.54 1.55
CA LEU A 176 -23.04 0.04 0.56
C LEU A 176 -24.48 -0.43 0.73
N MET A 177 -24.67 -1.69 1.14
CA MET A 177 -26.01 -2.25 1.39
C MET A 177 -26.65 -1.71 2.66
N GLN A 178 -25.86 -1.36 3.67
CA GLN A 178 -26.36 -0.82 4.94
C GLN A 178 -26.64 0.68 4.90
N LYS A 179 -26.09 1.41 3.93
CA LYS A 179 -26.37 2.85 3.69
C LYS A 179 -27.72 3.12 3.00
N LYS A 180 -28.44 2.09 2.60
CA LYS A 180 -29.82 2.20 2.05
C LYS A 180 -30.85 2.06 3.14
#